data_26c3038c3f2a452e9fa7ed3f90f2bbea
#
_entry.id   26c3038c3f2a452e9fa7ed3f90f2bbea
#
_cell.length_a   1.000
_cell.length_b   1.000
_cell.length_c   1.000
_cell.angle_alpha   90.00
_cell.angle_beta   90.00
_cell.angle_gamma   90.00
#
_symmetry.space_group_name_H-M   'P 1'
#
loop_
_entity.id
_entity.type
_entity.pdbx_description
1 polymer ?
#
loop_
_entity_poly.entity_id
_entity_poly.type
_entity_poly.pdbx_seq_one_letter_code
_entity_poly.pdbx_strand_id
1 'polypeptide(L)'
;MFGDNLERIVAAIEKNYEADEIFFTKPGRRFPSRTAIKGLITELRRVLFPGYFGPEMLSPSTSPSYFIGQTLIDIESVLRQQLILALTYTSDDRDDLVGSGNHLCGGCTSDSICEQTADICTKFFDALPEIQRTLLTDVQALYDGDPAAGSKEEVIFTYPGLYAIYVYRIAHVLYDLGVPIIPRVMTELPTLPRASTSAPARISASTSSSITALASSSARPLPSVTM
;
A
#
# COMPACT_ATOMS: atom_id res chain seq x y z
N MET A 1 4.86 -25.75 37.65
CA MET A 1 6.13 -25.18 37.10
C MET A 1 5.93 -24.19 35.95
N PHE A 2 5.09 -24.41 34.92
CA PHE A 2 4.79 -23.36 33.90
C PHE A 2 3.72 -22.37 34.39
N GLY A 3 2.73 -22.82 35.17
CA GLY A 3 1.65 -21.98 35.69
C GLY A 3 2.13 -20.84 36.58
N ASP A 4 2.93 -21.13 37.61
CA ASP A 4 3.45 -20.13 38.54
C ASP A 4 4.34 -19.11 37.86
N ASN A 5 5.08 -19.54 36.81
CA ASN A 5 5.91 -18.64 36.01
C ASN A 5 5.06 -17.81 35.06
N LEU A 6 3.93 -18.33 34.56
CA LEU A 6 3.02 -17.61 33.68
C LEU A 6 2.35 -16.43 34.39
N GLU A 7 1.85 -16.62 35.61
CA GLU A 7 1.23 -15.54 36.39
C GLU A 7 2.22 -14.39 36.66
N ARG A 8 3.46 -14.73 37.00
CA ARG A 8 4.51 -13.74 37.19
C ARG A 8 4.83 -12.97 35.90
N ILE A 9 4.86 -13.65 34.75
CA ILE A 9 5.11 -13.02 33.45
C ILE A 9 3.94 -12.10 33.08
N VAL A 10 2.70 -12.55 33.26
CA VAL A 10 1.50 -11.74 33.00
C VAL A 10 1.52 -10.49 33.82
N ALA A 11 1.71 -10.58 35.15
CA ALA A 11 1.77 -9.41 36.02
C ALA A 11 2.89 -8.42 35.66
N ALA A 12 4.05 -8.96 35.22
CA ALA A 12 5.15 -8.09 34.78
C ALA A 12 4.82 -7.36 33.46
N ILE A 13 4.12 -8.00 32.52
CA ILE A 13 3.69 -7.38 31.27
C ILE A 13 2.57 -6.37 31.53
N GLU A 14 1.58 -6.68 32.36
CA GLU A 14 0.52 -5.75 32.76
C GLU A 14 1.10 -4.46 33.35
N LYS A 15 2.08 -4.59 34.24
CA LYS A 15 2.78 -3.42 34.79
C LYS A 15 3.45 -2.55 33.72
N ASN A 16 3.99 -3.16 32.66
CA ASN A 16 4.55 -2.39 31.55
C ASN A 16 3.46 -1.65 30.77
N TYR A 17 2.27 -2.23 30.64
CA TYR A 17 1.13 -1.56 29.98
C TYR A 17 0.65 -0.32 30.75
N GLU A 18 0.76 -0.33 32.07
CA GLU A 18 0.44 0.83 32.92
C GLU A 18 1.51 1.94 32.83
N ALA A 19 2.74 1.59 32.44
CA ALA A 19 3.86 2.52 32.42
C ALA A 19 3.84 3.48 31.22
N ASP A 20 3.21 3.11 30.11
CA ASP A 20 3.18 3.94 28.89
C ASP A 20 1.90 3.70 28.08
N GLU A 21 1.17 4.78 27.80
CA GLU A 21 -0.06 4.77 27.00
C GLU A 21 0.16 4.30 25.54
N ILE A 22 1.41 4.24 25.07
CA ILE A 22 1.74 3.81 23.68
C ILE A 22 1.37 2.35 23.42
N PHE A 23 1.26 1.51 24.46
CA PHE A 23 0.86 0.11 24.32
C PHE A 23 -0.58 -0.07 23.86
N PHE A 24 -1.40 0.97 24.00
CA PHE A 24 -2.78 0.93 23.55
C PHE A 24 -3.06 2.02 22.53
N THR A 25 -3.84 1.67 21.51
CA THR A 25 -4.40 2.69 20.61
C THR A 25 -5.40 3.55 21.40
N LYS A 26 -5.48 4.84 21.05
CA LYS A 26 -6.49 5.73 21.67
C LYS A 26 -7.88 5.11 21.54
N PRO A 27 -8.72 5.16 22.58
CA PRO A 27 -10.08 4.62 22.55
C PRO A 27 -10.86 5.14 21.33
N GLY A 28 -11.55 4.23 20.63
CA GLY A 28 -12.32 4.57 19.44
C GLY A 28 -11.52 4.73 18.14
N ARG A 29 -10.19 4.70 18.19
CA ARG A 29 -9.32 4.84 17.01
C ARG A 29 -8.69 3.50 16.64
N ARG A 30 -8.77 3.14 15.36
CA ARG A 30 -8.15 1.93 14.82
C ARG A 30 -7.22 2.30 13.69
N PHE A 31 -6.06 1.66 13.66
CA PHE A 31 -5.16 1.76 12.52
C PHE A 31 -5.72 1.03 11.30
N PRO A 32 -5.40 1.49 10.08
CA PRO A 32 -5.59 0.72 8.87
C PRO A 32 -4.90 -0.65 8.98
N SER A 33 -5.54 -1.68 8.45
CA SER A 33 -5.02 -3.04 8.50
C SER A 33 -3.88 -3.24 7.49
N ARG A 34 -2.69 -3.58 7.97
CA ARG A 34 -1.54 -3.92 7.09
C ARG A 34 -1.86 -5.10 6.16
N THR A 35 -2.63 -6.07 6.63
CA THR A 35 -3.05 -7.23 5.83
C THR A 35 -4.01 -6.81 4.72
N ALA A 36 -4.98 -5.94 5.01
CA ALA A 36 -5.89 -5.41 4.01
C ALA A 36 -5.15 -4.58 2.95
N ILE A 37 -4.23 -3.71 3.37
CA ILE A 37 -3.38 -2.90 2.47
C ILE A 37 -2.53 -3.82 1.57
N LYS A 38 -1.94 -4.89 2.12
CA LYS A 38 -1.22 -5.87 1.32
C LYS A 38 -2.12 -6.57 0.31
N GLY A 39 -3.35 -6.91 0.71
CA GLY A 39 -4.38 -7.45 -0.19
C GLY A 39 -4.69 -6.49 -1.34
N LEU A 40 -4.92 -5.20 -1.05
CA LEU A 40 -5.14 -4.17 -2.07
C LEU A 40 -4.00 -4.11 -3.09
N ILE A 41 -2.75 -4.11 -2.65
CA ILE A 41 -1.58 -4.12 -3.53
C ILE A 41 -1.60 -5.38 -4.42
N THR A 42 -1.97 -6.53 -3.88
CA THR A 42 -2.02 -7.78 -4.64
C THR A 42 -3.12 -7.74 -5.71
N GLU A 43 -4.32 -7.30 -5.37
CA GLU A 43 -5.44 -7.24 -6.31
C GLU A 43 -5.23 -6.17 -7.39
N LEU A 44 -4.71 -5.00 -7.04
CA LEU A 44 -4.33 -3.96 -8.01
C LEU A 44 -3.28 -4.49 -9.01
N ARG A 45 -2.32 -5.31 -8.54
CA ARG A 45 -1.32 -5.92 -9.42
C ARG A 45 -1.96 -6.87 -10.43
N ARG A 46 -3.02 -7.58 -10.06
CA ARG A 46 -3.78 -8.46 -10.96
C ARG A 46 -4.49 -7.69 -12.06
N VAL A 47 -5.02 -6.51 -11.75
CA VAL A 47 -5.68 -5.63 -12.72
C VAL A 47 -4.67 -4.96 -13.66
N LEU A 48 -3.55 -4.48 -13.10
CA LEU A 48 -2.55 -3.73 -13.86
C LEU A 48 -1.66 -4.62 -14.73
N PHE A 49 -1.46 -5.89 -14.34
CA PHE A 49 -0.72 -6.91 -15.08
C PHE A 49 -1.58 -8.18 -15.24
N PRO A 50 -2.64 -8.12 -16.04
CA PRO A 50 -3.56 -9.24 -16.21
C PRO A 50 -2.85 -10.46 -16.82
N GLY A 51 -3.16 -11.64 -16.26
CA GLY A 51 -2.57 -12.91 -16.71
C GLY A 51 -1.24 -13.29 -16.07
N TYR A 52 -0.58 -12.40 -15.31
CA TYR A 52 0.67 -12.71 -14.61
C TYR A 52 0.46 -13.12 -13.14
N PHE A 53 -0.59 -12.60 -12.52
CA PHE A 53 -0.83 -12.78 -11.08
C PHE A 53 -2.27 -13.21 -10.82
N GLY A 54 -2.45 -14.22 -9.97
CA GLY A 54 -3.75 -14.76 -9.58
C GLY A 54 -3.99 -16.18 -10.11
N PRO A 55 -4.98 -16.89 -9.54
CA PRO A 55 -5.29 -18.29 -9.92
C PRO A 55 -6.02 -18.40 -11.26
N GLU A 56 -6.59 -17.32 -11.75
CA GLU A 56 -7.40 -17.29 -12.95
C GLU A 56 -6.56 -16.85 -14.13
N MET A 57 -6.27 -17.80 -15.04
CA MET A 57 -5.96 -17.40 -16.40
C MET A 57 -7.22 -16.75 -16.96
N LEU A 58 -7.09 -15.55 -17.53
CA LEU A 58 -8.19 -14.94 -18.28
C LEU A 58 -8.64 -15.94 -19.32
N SER A 59 -9.72 -16.66 -19.04
CA SER A 59 -10.28 -17.61 -19.98
C SER A 59 -10.77 -16.82 -21.20
N PRO A 60 -10.60 -17.35 -22.43
CA PRO A 60 -11.18 -16.74 -23.62
C PRO A 60 -12.70 -16.49 -23.51
N SER A 61 -13.37 -17.18 -22.60
CA SER A 61 -14.80 -17.04 -22.32
C SER A 61 -15.15 -15.94 -21.30
N THR A 62 -14.18 -15.42 -20.54
CA THR A 62 -14.43 -14.37 -19.56
C THR A 62 -14.05 -13.02 -20.16
N SER A 63 -15.04 -12.13 -20.29
CA SER A 63 -14.77 -10.76 -20.76
C SER A 63 -13.77 -10.06 -19.82
N PRO A 64 -12.67 -9.48 -20.36
CA PRO A 64 -11.74 -8.70 -19.56
C PRO A 64 -12.43 -7.57 -18.78
N SER A 65 -13.45 -6.96 -19.37
CA SER A 65 -14.23 -5.89 -18.74
C SER A 65 -14.96 -6.37 -17.48
N TYR A 66 -15.48 -7.59 -17.48
CA TYR A 66 -16.14 -8.16 -16.31
C TYR A 66 -15.14 -8.41 -15.18
N PHE A 67 -14.01 -9.01 -15.49
CA PHE A 67 -12.93 -9.25 -14.52
C PHE A 67 -12.43 -7.93 -13.89
N ILE A 68 -12.14 -6.93 -14.73
CA ILE A 68 -11.67 -5.62 -14.28
C ILE A 68 -12.73 -4.98 -13.38
N GLY A 69 -13.98 -4.92 -13.84
CA GLY A 69 -15.08 -4.28 -13.11
C GLY A 69 -15.32 -4.91 -11.74
N GLN A 70 -15.39 -6.24 -11.67
CA GLN A 70 -15.59 -6.94 -10.40
C GLN A 70 -14.42 -6.71 -9.44
N THR A 71 -13.20 -6.85 -9.93
CA THR A 71 -12.01 -6.66 -9.09
C THR A 71 -11.89 -5.22 -8.58
N LEU A 72 -12.21 -4.22 -9.40
CA LEU A 72 -12.19 -2.81 -8.97
C LEU A 72 -13.26 -2.50 -7.93
N ILE A 73 -14.45 -3.12 -8.01
CA ILE A 73 -15.50 -2.99 -6.97
C ILE A 73 -15.01 -3.55 -5.63
N ASP A 74 -14.38 -4.73 -5.65
CA ASP A 74 -13.84 -5.36 -4.45
C ASP A 74 -12.71 -4.51 -3.83
N ILE A 75 -11.80 -4.00 -4.68
CA ILE A 75 -10.73 -3.08 -4.27
C ILE A 75 -11.31 -1.81 -3.65
N GLU A 76 -12.34 -1.19 -4.29
CA GLU A 76 -12.98 0.03 -3.81
C GLU A 76 -13.54 -0.16 -2.41
N SER A 77 -14.26 -1.24 -2.18
CA SER A 77 -14.84 -1.57 -0.88
C SER A 77 -13.77 -1.64 0.23
N VAL A 78 -12.68 -2.35 -0.03
CA VAL A 78 -11.57 -2.48 0.94
C VAL A 78 -10.81 -1.17 1.10
N LEU A 79 -10.51 -0.47 0.01
CA LEU A 79 -9.80 0.81 0.04
C LEU A 79 -10.58 1.86 0.84
N ARG A 80 -11.88 2.01 0.56
CA ARG A 80 -12.77 2.90 1.29
C ARG A 80 -12.72 2.67 2.79
N GLN A 81 -12.79 1.41 3.22
CA GLN A 81 -12.73 1.06 4.64
C GLN A 81 -11.38 1.45 5.27
N GLN A 82 -10.25 1.22 4.56
CA GLN A 82 -8.94 1.60 5.08
C GLN A 82 -8.74 3.12 5.10
N LEU A 83 -9.28 3.86 4.13
CA LEU A 83 -9.25 5.32 4.09
C LEU A 83 -10.02 5.92 5.27
N ILE A 84 -11.22 5.42 5.55
CA ILE A 84 -12.01 5.85 6.72
C ILE A 84 -11.21 5.68 8.00
N LEU A 85 -10.58 4.51 8.21
CA LEU A 85 -9.75 4.26 9.38
C LEU A 85 -8.55 5.23 9.46
N ALA A 86 -7.88 5.50 8.34
CA ALA A 86 -6.73 6.39 8.29
C ALA A 86 -7.12 7.85 8.58
N LEU A 87 -8.18 8.34 7.97
CA LEU A 87 -8.68 9.70 8.15
C LEU A 87 -9.22 9.91 9.57
N THR A 88 -10.01 8.97 10.09
CA THR A 88 -10.50 9.01 11.48
C THR A 88 -9.37 8.98 12.50
N TYR A 89 -8.29 8.24 12.22
CA TYR A 89 -7.15 8.18 13.14
C TYR A 89 -6.44 9.52 13.28
N THR A 90 -6.37 10.30 12.20
CA THR A 90 -5.67 11.61 12.18
C THR A 90 -6.57 12.80 12.48
N SER A 91 -7.91 12.65 12.45
CA SER A 91 -8.83 13.72 12.85
C SER A 91 -8.71 13.99 14.36
N ASP A 92 -8.55 15.25 14.73
CA ASP A 92 -8.52 15.67 16.15
C ASP A 92 -9.91 15.81 16.78
N ASP A 93 -10.95 15.70 15.98
CA ASP A 93 -12.33 15.90 16.39
C ASP A 93 -12.83 14.75 17.27
N ARG A 94 -12.73 14.97 18.59
CA ARG A 94 -13.25 14.05 19.61
C ARG A 94 -14.78 13.99 19.66
N ASP A 95 -15.47 14.99 19.11
CA ASP A 95 -16.91 15.13 19.22
C ASP A 95 -17.72 14.35 18.18
N ASP A 96 -17.10 13.93 17.07
CA ASP A 96 -17.79 13.21 16.00
C ASP A 96 -17.96 11.69 16.22
N LEU A 97 -17.38 11.13 17.29
CA LEU A 97 -17.46 9.69 17.56
C LEU A 97 -18.81 9.26 18.21
N VAL A 98 -19.68 10.20 18.56
CA VAL A 98 -20.99 9.97 19.24
C VAL A 98 -22.13 10.49 18.34
N GLY A 99 -22.05 10.38 17.06
CA GLY A 99 -23.07 10.82 16.09
C GLY A 99 -23.96 9.67 15.63
N SER A 100 -25.19 9.72 16.06
CA SER A 100 -26.45 9.22 15.49
C SER A 100 -26.33 8.28 14.26
N GLY A 101 -26.67 7.02 14.50
CA GLY A 101 -26.61 5.90 13.61
C GLY A 101 -27.54 5.90 12.41
N ASN A 102 -27.35 6.74 11.40
CA ASN A 102 -28.04 6.64 10.12
C ASN A 102 -27.14 7.05 8.93
N HIS A 103 -25.91 6.57 8.88
CA HIS A 103 -25.04 6.80 7.71
C HIS A 103 -25.23 5.70 6.67
N LEU A 104 -25.47 6.09 5.41
CA LEU A 104 -25.62 5.23 4.24
C LEU A 104 -24.32 4.43 3.90
N CYS A 105 -23.18 4.81 4.44
CA CYS A 105 -21.92 4.08 4.34
C CYS A 105 -21.58 3.46 5.71
N GLY A 106 -21.73 2.16 5.84
CA GLY A 106 -21.49 1.44 7.08
C GLY A 106 -20.06 1.56 7.60
N GLY A 107 -19.75 2.64 8.33
CA GLY A 107 -18.45 2.82 8.96
C GLY A 107 -17.92 4.25 9.02
N CYS A 108 -18.55 5.25 8.39
CA CYS A 108 -18.13 6.65 8.49
C CYS A 108 -18.53 7.25 9.84
N THR A 109 -17.64 7.99 10.46
CA THR A 109 -17.87 8.68 11.73
C THR A 109 -18.42 10.09 11.54
N SER A 110 -18.23 10.68 10.34
CA SER A 110 -18.79 11.98 9.95
C SER A 110 -19.08 12.04 8.46
N ASP A 111 -20.03 12.88 8.04
CA ASP A 111 -20.37 13.10 6.62
C ASP A 111 -19.14 13.64 5.84
N SER A 112 -18.34 14.49 6.46
CA SER A 112 -17.12 15.05 5.88
C SER A 112 -16.08 13.97 5.54
N ILE A 113 -15.86 12.99 6.41
CA ILE A 113 -14.93 11.87 6.14
C ILE A 113 -15.47 10.99 5.00
N CYS A 114 -16.80 10.79 4.94
CA CYS A 114 -17.42 10.03 3.86
C CYS A 114 -17.24 10.70 2.50
N GLU A 115 -17.46 12.00 2.40
CA GLU A 115 -17.27 12.78 1.17
C GLU A 115 -15.80 12.80 0.74
N GLN A 116 -14.89 13.07 1.68
CA GLN A 116 -13.46 13.04 1.42
C GLN A 116 -12.99 11.66 0.94
N THR A 117 -13.48 10.59 1.56
CA THR A 117 -13.15 9.22 1.17
C THR A 117 -13.63 8.92 -0.25
N ALA A 118 -14.85 9.36 -0.61
CA ALA A 118 -15.41 9.16 -1.94
C ALA A 118 -14.61 9.91 -3.02
N ASP A 119 -14.21 11.15 -2.74
CA ASP A 119 -13.39 11.97 -3.63
C ASP A 119 -12.00 11.32 -3.85
N ILE A 120 -11.35 10.88 -2.76
CA ILE A 120 -10.08 10.16 -2.84
C ILE A 120 -10.19 8.88 -3.66
N CYS A 121 -11.23 8.06 -3.42
CA CYS A 121 -11.47 6.85 -4.22
C CYS A 121 -11.60 7.18 -5.70
N THR A 122 -12.44 8.14 -6.06
CA THR A 122 -12.67 8.53 -7.46
C THR A 122 -11.36 8.94 -8.13
N LYS A 123 -10.61 9.86 -7.53
CA LYS A 123 -9.34 10.36 -8.07
C LYS A 123 -8.28 9.26 -8.16
N PHE A 124 -8.25 8.35 -7.20
CA PHE A 124 -7.33 7.23 -7.20
C PHE A 124 -7.61 6.27 -8.36
N PHE A 125 -8.89 5.90 -8.58
CA PHE A 125 -9.26 5.02 -9.68
C PHE A 125 -9.05 5.68 -11.04
N ASP A 126 -9.31 6.98 -11.17
CA ASP A 126 -9.03 7.75 -12.38
C ASP A 126 -7.54 7.77 -12.75
N ALA A 127 -6.64 7.64 -11.77
CA ALA A 127 -5.20 7.58 -12.00
C ALA A 127 -4.68 6.20 -12.46
N LEU A 128 -5.45 5.12 -12.27
CA LEU A 128 -4.97 3.75 -12.56
C LEU A 128 -4.55 3.52 -14.02
N PRO A 129 -5.27 4.03 -15.05
CA PRO A 129 -4.84 3.86 -16.43
C PRO A 129 -3.48 4.49 -16.72
N GLU A 130 -3.20 5.65 -16.14
CA GLU A 130 -1.91 6.33 -16.30
C GLU A 130 -0.79 5.59 -15.55
N ILE A 131 -1.06 5.07 -14.34
CA ILE A 131 -0.14 4.21 -13.61
C ILE A 131 0.22 2.99 -14.47
N GLN A 132 -0.77 2.32 -15.06
CA GLN A 132 -0.55 1.15 -15.92
C GLN A 132 0.34 1.50 -17.12
N ARG A 133 0.05 2.60 -17.81
CA ARG A 133 0.84 3.07 -18.95
C ARG A 133 2.29 3.32 -18.58
N THR A 134 2.50 3.97 -17.45
CA THR A 134 3.84 4.29 -16.94
C THR A 134 4.59 3.02 -16.51
N LEU A 135 3.92 2.05 -15.88
CA LEU A 135 4.52 0.77 -15.53
C LEU A 135 5.01 -0.01 -16.76
N LEU A 136 4.32 0.08 -17.90
CA LEU A 136 4.80 -0.53 -19.14
C LEU A 136 6.11 0.09 -19.63
N THR A 137 6.30 1.40 -19.42
CA THR A 137 7.59 2.05 -19.72
C THR A 137 8.68 1.64 -18.73
N ASP A 138 8.34 1.41 -17.47
CA ASP A 138 9.29 0.88 -16.47
C ASP A 138 9.73 -0.55 -16.82
N VAL A 139 8.80 -1.40 -17.26
CA VAL A 139 9.12 -2.76 -17.75
C VAL A 139 10.10 -2.68 -18.92
N GLN A 140 9.84 -1.79 -19.89
CA GLN A 140 10.74 -1.62 -21.03
C GLN A 140 12.13 -1.15 -20.58
N ALA A 141 12.20 -0.17 -19.68
CA ALA A 141 13.48 0.36 -19.18
C ALA A 141 14.29 -0.70 -18.41
N LEU A 142 13.61 -1.54 -17.62
CA LEU A 142 14.28 -2.63 -16.91
C LEU A 142 14.76 -3.72 -17.86
N TYR A 143 13.99 -4.03 -18.90
CA TYR A 143 14.37 -5.00 -19.93
C TYR A 143 15.58 -4.51 -20.74
N ASP A 144 15.57 -3.25 -21.17
CA ASP A 144 16.67 -2.65 -21.95
C ASP A 144 17.95 -2.46 -21.10
N GLY A 145 17.80 -2.28 -19.79
CA GLY A 145 18.89 -2.04 -18.86
C GLY A 145 19.58 -3.30 -18.35
N ASP A 146 18.99 -4.47 -18.52
CA ASP A 146 19.53 -5.74 -18.02
C ASP A 146 19.79 -6.73 -19.18
N PRO A 147 21.06 -6.90 -19.61
CA PRO A 147 21.43 -7.85 -20.67
C PRO A 147 21.07 -9.31 -20.34
N ALA A 148 20.81 -9.65 -19.07
CA ALA A 148 20.44 -10.99 -18.63
C ALA A 148 18.94 -11.25 -18.71
N ALA A 149 18.11 -10.22 -18.96
CA ALA A 149 16.67 -10.36 -19.09
C ALA A 149 16.29 -11.11 -20.36
N GLY A 150 15.68 -12.28 -20.24
CA GLY A 150 15.27 -13.10 -21.37
C GLY A 150 14.02 -12.55 -22.08
N SER A 151 13.11 -11.92 -21.34
CA SER A 151 11.88 -11.33 -21.88
C SER A 151 11.27 -10.29 -20.94
N LYS A 152 10.34 -9.47 -21.47
CA LYS A 152 9.56 -8.52 -20.65
C LYS A 152 8.63 -9.24 -19.66
N GLU A 153 8.11 -10.40 -20.03
CA GLU A 153 7.29 -11.25 -19.19
C GLU A 153 8.09 -11.72 -17.96
N GLU A 154 9.36 -12.08 -18.16
CA GLU A 154 10.26 -12.42 -17.08
C GLU A 154 10.47 -11.23 -16.12
N VAL A 155 10.68 -10.03 -16.65
CA VAL A 155 10.81 -8.79 -15.87
C VAL A 155 9.54 -8.55 -15.03
N ILE A 156 8.35 -8.69 -15.63
CA ILE A 156 7.07 -8.49 -14.90
C ILE A 156 6.92 -9.49 -13.78
N PHE A 157 7.26 -10.75 -14.04
CA PHE A 157 6.98 -11.83 -13.11
C PHE A 157 8.00 -11.95 -11.98
N THR A 158 9.29 -11.73 -12.28
CA THR A 158 10.39 -12.10 -11.36
C THR A 158 11.12 -10.92 -10.74
N TYR A 159 11.12 -9.71 -11.35
CA TYR A 159 11.96 -8.61 -10.89
C TYR A 159 11.40 -7.93 -9.64
N PRO A 160 12.10 -8.01 -8.49
CA PRO A 160 11.67 -7.34 -7.27
C PRO A 160 11.72 -5.81 -7.41
N GLY A 161 12.59 -5.28 -8.27
CA GLY A 161 12.69 -3.86 -8.57
C GLY A 161 11.41 -3.31 -9.21
N LEU A 162 10.84 -4.03 -10.17
CA LEU A 162 9.56 -3.64 -10.76
C LEU A 162 8.42 -3.66 -9.72
N TYR A 163 8.42 -4.66 -8.82
CA TYR A 163 7.44 -4.71 -7.75
C TYR A 163 7.54 -3.49 -6.81
N ALA A 164 8.76 -3.09 -6.46
CA ALA A 164 8.97 -1.90 -5.64
C ALA A 164 8.51 -0.62 -6.34
N ILE A 165 8.82 -0.46 -7.65
CA ILE A 165 8.37 0.67 -8.47
C ILE A 165 6.83 0.70 -8.54
N TYR A 166 6.21 -0.44 -8.78
CA TYR A 166 4.76 -0.59 -8.82
C TYR A 166 4.11 -0.12 -7.50
N VAL A 167 4.56 -0.62 -6.35
CA VAL A 167 4.03 -0.22 -5.05
C VAL A 167 4.26 1.27 -4.80
N TYR A 168 5.44 1.79 -5.15
CA TYR A 168 5.76 3.21 -5.01
C TYR A 168 4.79 4.09 -5.81
N ARG A 169 4.50 3.76 -7.07
CA ARG A 169 3.59 4.56 -7.92
C ARG A 169 2.18 4.62 -7.35
N ILE A 170 1.64 3.50 -6.85
CA ILE A 170 0.34 3.46 -6.19
C ILE A 170 0.35 4.28 -4.90
N ALA A 171 1.36 4.09 -4.07
CA ALA A 171 1.51 4.82 -2.82
C ALA A 171 1.65 6.33 -3.05
N HIS A 172 2.35 6.74 -4.12
CA HIS A 172 2.56 8.14 -4.46
C HIS A 172 1.26 8.86 -4.81
N VAL A 173 0.37 8.23 -5.59
CA VAL A 173 -0.95 8.81 -5.87
C VAL A 173 -1.75 9.03 -4.59
N LEU A 174 -1.78 8.06 -3.69
CA LEU A 174 -2.47 8.23 -2.41
C LEU A 174 -1.80 9.29 -1.52
N TYR A 175 -0.49 9.42 -1.58
CA TYR A 175 0.26 10.47 -0.89
C TYR A 175 -0.11 11.87 -1.42
N ASP A 176 -0.16 12.05 -2.73
CA ASP A 176 -0.53 13.31 -3.39
C ASP A 176 -1.99 13.70 -3.10
N LEU A 177 -2.86 12.71 -2.89
CA LEU A 177 -4.24 12.91 -2.44
C LEU A 177 -4.35 13.21 -0.92
N GLY A 178 -3.23 13.33 -0.21
CA GLY A 178 -3.20 13.66 1.20
C GLY A 178 -3.62 12.52 2.14
N VAL A 179 -3.59 11.27 1.68
CA VAL A 179 -3.96 10.12 2.51
C VAL A 179 -2.90 9.89 3.59
N PRO A 180 -3.27 9.89 4.88
CA PRO A 180 -2.33 9.64 5.96
C PRO A 180 -2.02 8.14 6.09
N ILE A 181 -0.88 7.80 6.65
CA ILE A 181 -0.46 6.45 7.09
C ILE A 181 -0.36 5.42 5.96
N ILE A 182 -1.39 5.24 5.12
CA ILE A 182 -1.51 4.18 4.12
C ILE A 182 -0.34 4.17 3.13
N PRO A 183 0.07 5.32 2.51
CA PRO A 183 1.19 5.34 1.58
C PRO A 183 2.49 4.84 2.21
N ARG A 184 2.74 5.23 3.46
CA ARG A 184 3.92 4.78 4.19
C ARG A 184 3.87 3.28 4.48
N VAL A 185 2.72 2.76 4.92
CA VAL A 185 2.55 1.31 5.11
C VAL A 185 2.80 0.55 3.81
N MET A 186 2.32 1.06 2.67
CA MET A 186 2.55 0.45 1.36
C MET A 186 4.04 0.37 1.00
N THR A 187 4.78 1.45 1.19
CA THR A 187 6.21 1.50 0.84
C THR A 187 7.10 0.65 1.75
N GLU A 188 6.68 0.38 2.97
CA GLU A 188 7.40 -0.50 3.90
C GLU A 188 7.18 -2.00 3.61
N LEU A 189 6.11 -2.36 2.89
CA LEU A 189 5.79 -3.77 2.60
C LEU A 189 6.81 -4.46 1.68
N PRO A 190 7.37 -3.83 0.63
CA PRO A 190 8.39 -4.43 -0.22
C PRO A 190 9.74 -4.62 0.49
N THR A 191 10.02 -3.82 1.52
CA THR A 191 11.28 -3.79 2.26
C THR A 191 11.37 -4.86 3.34
N LEU A 192 10.25 -5.50 3.71
CA LEU A 192 10.29 -6.61 4.67
C LEU A 192 11.08 -7.77 4.08
N PRO A 193 12.21 -8.16 4.68
CA PRO A 193 12.97 -9.30 4.20
C PRO A 193 12.04 -10.52 4.22
N ARG A 194 12.01 -11.26 3.12
CA ARG A 194 11.47 -12.62 3.12
C ARG A 194 12.28 -13.40 4.15
N ALA A 195 11.79 -13.46 5.37
CA ALA A 195 12.28 -14.37 6.39
C ALA A 195 11.88 -15.79 5.97
N SER A 196 12.62 -16.34 5.03
CA SER A 196 12.83 -17.75 4.82
C SER A 196 13.67 -17.93 3.56
N THR A 197 14.96 -18.00 3.71
CA THR A 197 15.83 -19.07 3.21
C THR A 197 17.26 -18.72 3.54
N SER A 198 17.84 -19.59 4.30
CA SER A 198 19.23 -19.92 4.53
C SER A 198 20.24 -19.33 3.52
N ALA A 199 21.27 -18.76 4.10
CA ALA A 199 22.58 -18.38 3.61
C ALA A 199 22.76 -16.88 3.29
N PRO A 200 23.74 -16.24 3.97
CA PRO A 200 24.15 -14.89 3.61
C PRO A 200 25.01 -14.96 2.34
N ALA A 201 24.37 -14.82 1.19
CA ALA A 201 25.11 -14.45 0.00
C ALA A 201 25.60 -13.02 0.21
N ARG A 202 26.92 -12.82 0.20
CA ARG A 202 27.55 -11.50 0.19
C ARG A 202 27.02 -10.72 -1.00
N ILE A 203 26.16 -9.74 -0.75
CA ILE A 203 25.82 -8.74 -1.74
C ILE A 203 27.08 -7.89 -1.89
N SER A 204 27.80 -8.05 -3.00
CA SER A 204 28.91 -7.19 -3.34
C SER A 204 28.39 -5.76 -3.53
N ALA A 205 29.14 -4.78 -3.00
CA ALA A 205 28.76 -3.38 -2.90
C ALA A 205 28.56 -2.64 -4.25
N SER A 206 28.46 -3.34 -5.37
CA SER A 206 28.28 -2.75 -6.70
C SER A 206 26.83 -2.44 -7.07
N THR A 207 25.85 -2.97 -6.33
CA THR A 207 24.43 -2.79 -6.66
C THR A 207 23.76 -1.60 -5.97
N SER A 208 24.38 -1.05 -4.92
CA SER A 208 23.81 0.10 -4.19
C SER A 208 23.96 1.45 -4.90
N SER A 209 24.89 1.57 -5.84
CA SER A 209 25.09 2.84 -6.58
C SER A 209 24.02 3.12 -7.64
N SER A 210 23.34 2.09 -8.16
CA SER A 210 22.37 2.26 -9.24
C SER A 210 20.98 2.68 -8.74
N ILE A 211 20.60 2.28 -7.52
CA ILE A 211 19.29 2.63 -6.94
C ILE A 211 19.27 4.09 -6.47
N THR A 212 20.41 4.59 -5.96
CA THR A 212 20.53 5.99 -5.51
C THR A 212 20.53 6.97 -6.69
N ALA A 213 21.02 6.56 -7.87
CA ALA A 213 21.04 7.40 -9.07
C ALA A 213 19.64 7.61 -9.68
N LEU A 214 18.72 6.65 -9.55
CA LEU A 214 17.36 6.78 -10.05
C LEU A 214 16.48 7.69 -9.16
N ALA A 215 16.75 7.77 -7.87
CA ALA A 215 16.03 8.63 -6.95
C ALA A 215 16.44 10.12 -7.05
N SER A 216 17.63 10.43 -7.59
CA SER A 216 18.17 11.80 -7.64
C SER A 216 17.90 12.55 -8.96
N SER A 217 17.35 11.91 -10.00
CA SER A 217 17.18 12.54 -11.31
C SER A 217 15.80 13.22 -11.53
N SER A 218 14.88 13.19 -10.56
CA SER A 218 13.55 13.82 -10.69
C SER A 218 13.38 15.15 -9.95
N ALA A 219 14.41 15.69 -9.32
CA ALA A 219 14.38 17.02 -8.73
C ALA A 219 14.74 18.08 -9.79
N ARG A 220 13.75 18.65 -10.49
CA ARG A 220 13.95 19.89 -11.24
C ARG A 220 14.12 21.07 -10.27
N PRO A 221 15.14 21.91 -10.42
CA PRO A 221 15.24 23.13 -9.63
C PRO A 221 14.16 24.12 -10.08
N LEU A 222 13.51 24.75 -9.10
CA LEU A 222 12.60 25.88 -9.30
C LEU A 222 13.32 27.08 -9.90
N PRO A 223 12.73 27.86 -10.82
CA PRO A 223 13.32 29.08 -11.33
C PRO A 223 13.36 30.14 -10.24
N SER A 224 14.53 30.75 -10.04
CA SER A 224 14.73 31.91 -9.17
C SER A 224 13.97 33.12 -9.72
N VAL A 225 13.03 33.64 -8.93
CA VAL A 225 12.42 34.93 -9.15
C VAL A 225 13.44 36.00 -8.71
N THR A 226 13.99 36.74 -9.65
CA THR A 226 14.75 37.97 -9.39
C THR A 226 13.78 39.14 -9.37
N MET A 227 13.88 39.97 -8.32
CA MET A 227 13.25 41.31 -8.25
C MET A 227 13.76 42.20 -9.35
#